data_e23ad47efaabcef3ef0e82c37452fb92
#
_entry.id   e23ad47efaabcef3ef0e82c37452fb92
#
_cell.length_a   1.000
_cell.length_b   1.000
_cell.length_c   1.000
_cell.angle_alpha   90.00
_cell.angle_beta   90.00
_cell.angle_gamma   90.00
#
_symmetry.space_group_name_H-M   'P 1'
#
loop_
_entity.id
_entity.type
_entity.pdbx_description
1 polymer ?
#
loop_
_entity_poly.entity_id
_entity_poly.type
_entity_poly.pdbx_seq_one_letter_code
_entity_poly.pdbx_strand_id
1 'polypeptide(L)'
;NFRSSLEKIWQQRCALTGCMISAALRASHIKPWSIATDHERLDPNNGLLLVANADALFDRGLISFKEDGSLVAASYIDLASLGLPDAAKLNFSSATAEYMKFHYQNVFVGAN
;
A
#
# COMPACT_ATOMS: atom_id res chain seq x y z
N ASN A 1 16.78 -7.28 -2.99
CA ASN A 1 15.91 -6.66 -3.97
C ASN A 1 14.73 -5.96 -3.30
N PHE A 2 13.90 -5.31 -4.05
CA PHE A 2 12.76 -4.52 -3.55
C PHE A 2 11.83 -5.38 -2.67
N ARG A 3 11.41 -6.54 -3.16
CA ARG A 3 10.52 -7.43 -2.38
C ARG A 3 11.20 -7.90 -1.09
N SER A 4 12.45 -8.33 -1.15
CA SER A 4 13.16 -8.79 0.06
C SER A 4 13.25 -7.71 1.11
N SER A 5 13.51 -6.47 0.69
CA SER A 5 13.56 -5.33 1.60
C SER A 5 12.20 -5.03 2.23
N LEU A 6 11.12 -5.13 1.44
CA LEU A 6 9.76 -4.96 1.97
C LEU A 6 9.40 -6.06 2.97
N GLU A 7 9.80 -7.30 2.69
CA GLU A 7 9.58 -8.41 3.61
C GLU A 7 10.23 -8.16 4.97
N LYS A 8 11.41 -7.56 4.98
CA LYS A 8 12.08 -7.20 6.23
C LYS A 8 11.35 -6.06 6.95
N ILE A 9 11.02 -4.99 6.24
CA ILE A 9 10.35 -3.83 6.82
C ILE A 9 9.00 -4.22 7.43
N TRP A 10 8.23 -5.04 6.72
CA TRP A 10 6.88 -5.41 7.12
C TRP A 10 6.83 -6.76 7.85
N GLN A 11 8.00 -7.33 8.20
CA GLN A 11 8.10 -8.56 8.99
C GLN A 11 7.38 -9.75 8.34
N GLN A 12 7.48 -9.85 7.00
CA GLN A 12 6.91 -10.93 6.19
C GLN A 12 5.39 -11.06 6.31
N ARG A 13 4.70 -9.98 6.63
CA ARG A 13 3.24 -9.98 6.74
C ARG A 13 2.63 -8.81 6.00
N CYS A 14 1.39 -9.02 5.55
CA CYS A 14 0.62 -7.95 4.91
C CYS A 14 0.49 -6.75 5.84
N ALA A 15 0.82 -5.57 5.35
CA ALA A 15 0.73 -4.33 6.13
C ALA A 15 -0.69 -4.05 6.60
N LEU A 16 -1.70 -4.50 5.84
CA LEU A 16 -3.11 -4.23 6.13
C LEU A 16 -3.77 -5.33 6.95
N THR A 17 -3.53 -6.61 6.60
CA THR A 17 -4.26 -7.73 7.20
C THR A 17 -3.44 -8.55 8.19
N GLY A 18 -2.11 -8.41 8.16
CA GLY A 18 -1.21 -9.25 8.93
C GLY A 18 -1.00 -10.65 8.36
N CYS A 19 -1.56 -10.97 7.19
CA CYS A 19 -1.39 -12.28 6.55
C CYS A 19 0.09 -12.60 6.35
N MET A 20 0.51 -13.81 6.73
CA MET A 20 1.91 -14.25 6.64
C MET A 20 2.13 -15.29 5.55
N ILE A 21 1.14 -15.53 4.68
CA ILE A 21 1.26 -16.51 3.60
C ILE A 21 1.98 -15.82 2.43
N SER A 22 3.27 -16.11 2.26
CA SER A 22 4.14 -15.46 1.27
C SER A 22 3.55 -15.51 -0.14
N ALA A 23 2.95 -16.64 -0.53
CA ALA A 23 2.35 -16.81 -1.85
C ALA A 23 1.21 -15.83 -2.13
N ALA A 24 0.56 -15.32 -1.10
CA ALA A 24 -0.55 -14.38 -1.23
C ALA A 24 -0.11 -12.92 -1.18
N LEU A 25 1.17 -12.66 -0.92
CA LEU A 25 1.68 -11.29 -0.73
C LEU A 25 2.28 -10.74 -2.02
N ARG A 26 2.15 -9.43 -2.17
CA ARG A 26 2.69 -8.68 -3.32
C ARG A 26 3.50 -7.50 -2.82
N ALA A 27 4.60 -7.21 -3.52
CA ALA A 27 5.42 -6.02 -3.28
C ALA A 27 4.80 -4.86 -4.08
N SER A 28 4.06 -4.02 -3.38
CA SER A 28 3.24 -2.96 -3.96
C SER A 28 4.01 -1.65 -3.99
N HIS A 29 4.18 -1.02 -5.17
CA HIS A 29 4.75 0.32 -5.23
C HIS A 29 3.70 1.36 -4.83
N ILE A 30 4.09 2.33 -4.01
CA ILE A 30 3.20 3.40 -3.55
C ILE A 30 3.09 4.47 -4.64
N LYS A 31 4.20 5.08 -5.01
CA LYS A 31 4.25 5.89 -6.23
C LYS A 31 4.33 4.92 -7.41
N PRO A 32 3.38 4.98 -8.37
CA PRO A 32 3.29 3.97 -9.42
C PRO A 32 4.59 3.78 -10.18
N TRP A 33 4.93 2.51 -10.44
CA TRP A 33 6.18 2.14 -11.12
C TRP A 33 6.33 2.88 -12.46
N SER A 34 5.24 3.05 -13.20
CA SER A 34 5.25 3.66 -14.53
C SER A 34 5.74 5.11 -14.53
N ILE A 35 5.57 5.84 -13.42
CA ILE A 35 5.94 7.26 -13.32
C ILE A 35 7.07 7.50 -12.31
N ALA A 36 7.49 6.46 -11.59
CA ALA A 36 8.58 6.56 -10.63
C ALA A 36 9.93 6.65 -11.36
N THR A 37 10.89 7.34 -10.75
CA THR A 37 12.28 7.33 -11.23
C THR A 37 12.92 5.98 -10.92
N ASP A 38 14.08 5.70 -11.52
CA ASP A 38 14.82 4.46 -11.23
C ASP A 38 15.15 4.33 -9.75
N HIS A 39 15.54 5.43 -9.11
CA HIS A 39 15.79 5.44 -7.66
C HIS A 39 14.53 5.10 -6.88
N GLU A 40 13.41 5.71 -7.22
CA GLU A 40 12.13 5.49 -6.54
C GLU A 40 11.61 4.07 -6.72
N ARG A 41 11.86 3.46 -7.89
CA ARG A 41 11.45 2.07 -8.17
C ARG A 41 12.17 1.07 -7.27
N LEU A 42 13.39 1.40 -6.85
CA LEU A 42 14.21 0.51 -6.02
C LEU A 42 14.12 0.85 -4.52
N ASP A 43 13.56 1.99 -4.19
CA ASP A 43 13.48 2.47 -2.81
C ASP A 43 12.43 1.65 -2.03
N PRO A 44 12.84 0.89 -1.01
CA PRO A 44 11.89 0.09 -0.23
C PRO A 44 10.91 0.94 0.58
N ASN A 45 11.21 2.23 0.81
CA ASN A 45 10.26 3.15 1.42
C ASN A 45 9.09 3.46 0.48
N ASN A 46 9.26 3.22 -0.82
CA ASN A 46 8.21 3.38 -1.83
C ASN A 46 7.41 2.09 -2.01
N GLY A 47 7.13 1.39 -0.93
CA GLY A 47 6.43 0.13 -1.05
C GLY A 47 5.67 -0.29 0.18
N LEU A 48 4.65 -1.12 -0.05
CA LEU A 48 3.92 -1.85 0.97
C LEU A 48 3.93 -3.33 0.61
N LEU A 49 3.95 -4.18 1.61
CA LEU A 49 3.71 -5.61 1.41
C LEU A 49 2.22 -5.85 1.66
N LEU A 50 1.49 -6.26 0.64
CA LEU A 50 0.03 -6.39 0.71
C LEU A 50 -0.44 -7.74 0.18
N VAL A 51 -1.54 -8.26 0.74
CA VAL A 51 -2.25 -9.38 0.11
C VAL A 51 -2.72 -8.96 -1.29
N ALA A 52 -2.84 -9.94 -2.20
CA ALA A 52 -3.05 -9.69 -3.62
C ALA A 52 -4.26 -8.82 -3.94
N ASN A 53 -5.39 -9.02 -3.26
CA ASN A 53 -6.59 -8.22 -3.50
C ASN A 53 -6.42 -6.77 -2.99
N ALA A 54 -5.76 -6.58 -1.85
CA ALA A 54 -5.46 -5.24 -1.35
C ALA A 54 -4.48 -4.52 -2.29
N ASP A 55 -3.47 -5.23 -2.79
CA ASP A 55 -2.53 -4.70 -3.79
C ASP A 55 -3.28 -4.20 -5.03
N ALA A 56 -4.23 -5.00 -5.54
CA ALA A 56 -5.01 -4.62 -6.72
C ALA A 56 -5.81 -3.33 -6.48
N LEU A 57 -6.45 -3.21 -5.32
CA LEU A 57 -7.21 -2.00 -4.98
C LEU A 57 -6.30 -0.78 -4.81
N PHE A 58 -5.18 -0.96 -4.13
CA PHE A 58 -4.22 0.11 -3.89
C PHE A 58 -3.60 0.61 -5.19
N ASP A 59 -3.20 -0.31 -6.06
CA ASP A 59 -2.61 0.00 -7.37
C ASP A 59 -3.58 0.81 -8.24
N ARG A 60 -4.87 0.52 -8.15
CA ARG A 60 -5.91 1.21 -8.91
C ARG A 60 -6.46 2.46 -8.22
N GLY A 61 -5.93 2.81 -7.07
CA GLY A 61 -6.36 4.00 -6.34
C GLY A 61 -7.75 3.88 -5.69
N LEU A 62 -8.24 2.66 -5.51
CA LEU A 62 -9.54 2.41 -4.86
C LEU A 62 -9.42 2.42 -3.34
N ILE A 63 -8.23 2.19 -2.82
CA ILE A 63 -7.86 2.44 -1.43
C ILE A 63 -6.56 3.23 -1.39
N SER A 64 -6.34 3.92 -0.29
CA SER A 64 -5.09 4.61 0.02
C SER A 64 -4.96 4.75 1.53
N PHE A 65 -3.95 5.47 1.96
CA PHE A 65 -3.71 5.73 3.38
C PHE A 65 -3.35 7.20 3.54
N LYS A 66 -3.83 7.82 4.61
CA LYS A 66 -3.46 9.18 4.98
C LYS A 66 -2.05 9.19 5.57
N GLU A 67 -1.48 10.39 5.77
CA GLU A 67 -0.14 10.55 6.34
C GLU A 67 -0.01 9.89 7.72
N ASP A 68 -1.10 9.83 8.48
CA ASP A 68 -1.13 9.18 9.79
C ASP A 68 -1.27 7.66 9.72
N GLY A 69 -1.36 7.10 8.51
CA GLY A 69 -1.52 5.67 8.27
C GLY A 69 -2.96 5.19 8.19
N SER A 70 -3.95 6.06 8.36
CA SER A 70 -5.37 5.68 8.33
C SER A 70 -5.79 5.21 6.95
N LEU A 71 -6.41 4.02 6.87
CA LEU A 71 -6.98 3.47 5.64
C LEU A 71 -8.15 4.34 5.17
N VAL A 72 -8.18 4.63 3.88
CA VAL A 72 -9.32 5.26 3.20
C VAL A 72 -9.68 4.44 1.98
N ALA A 73 -10.97 4.40 1.64
CA ALA A 73 -11.48 3.66 0.49
C ALA A 73 -12.47 4.53 -0.28
N ALA A 74 -12.56 4.29 -1.58
CA ALA A 74 -13.62 4.89 -2.39
C ALA A 74 -14.98 4.46 -1.82
N SER A 75 -15.96 5.35 -1.85
CA SER A 75 -17.25 5.15 -1.16
C SER A 75 -18.02 3.92 -1.62
N TYR A 76 -17.78 3.45 -2.85
CA TYR A 76 -18.47 2.32 -3.44
C TYR A 76 -17.73 0.99 -3.27
N ILE A 77 -16.62 0.97 -2.54
CA ILE A 77 -15.83 -0.25 -2.32
C ILE A 77 -16.26 -0.91 -1.01
N ASP A 78 -16.74 -2.14 -1.11
CA ASP A 78 -17.10 -2.98 0.04
C ASP A 78 -15.89 -3.86 0.40
N LEU A 79 -15.07 -3.36 1.32
CA LEU A 79 -13.86 -4.05 1.76
C LEU A 79 -14.18 -5.37 2.45
N ALA A 80 -15.28 -5.43 3.20
CA ALA A 80 -15.67 -6.64 3.94
C ALA A 80 -15.95 -7.80 3.00
N SER A 81 -16.51 -7.54 1.81
CA SER A 81 -16.78 -8.60 0.81
C SER A 81 -15.50 -9.26 0.30
N LEU A 82 -14.35 -8.59 0.45
CA LEU A 82 -13.04 -9.10 0.04
C LEU A 82 -12.25 -9.68 1.23
N GLY A 83 -12.86 -9.73 2.41
CA GLY A 83 -12.17 -10.17 3.60
C GLY A 83 -11.14 -9.18 4.12
N LEU A 84 -11.24 -7.91 3.73
CA LEU A 84 -10.34 -6.85 4.15
C LEU A 84 -10.97 -6.03 5.28
N PRO A 85 -10.14 -5.49 6.20
CA PRO A 85 -10.68 -4.62 7.25
C PRO A 85 -11.23 -3.33 6.63
N ASP A 86 -12.33 -2.82 7.19
CA ASP A 86 -12.92 -1.55 6.79
C ASP A 86 -12.31 -0.35 7.52
N ALA A 87 -11.51 -0.61 8.56
CA ALA A 87 -10.75 0.39 9.30
C ALA A 87 -9.39 -0.20 9.67
N ALA A 88 -8.33 0.57 9.46
CA ALA A 88 -6.99 0.16 9.81
C ALA A 88 -6.10 1.40 9.89
N LYS A 89 -5.01 1.27 10.63
CA LYS A 89 -4.00 2.32 10.71
C LYS A 89 -2.63 1.67 10.60
N LEU A 90 -1.91 1.96 9.52
CA LEU A 90 -0.55 1.48 9.31
C LEU A 90 0.44 2.35 10.06
N ASN A 91 1.58 1.76 10.38
CA ASN A 91 2.69 2.48 10.98
C ASN A 91 3.86 2.43 10.00
N PHE A 92 4.18 3.56 9.38
CA PHE A 92 5.27 3.64 8.41
C PHE A 92 6.17 4.84 8.67
N SER A 93 7.37 4.79 8.08
CA SER A 93 8.39 5.83 8.24
C SER A 93 7.95 7.15 7.59
N SER A 94 8.64 8.24 7.95
CA SER A 94 8.41 9.54 7.32
C SER A 94 8.73 9.50 5.82
N ALA A 95 9.74 8.72 5.40
CA ALA A 95 10.05 8.54 3.98
C ALA A 95 8.90 7.86 3.23
N THR A 96 8.31 6.82 3.82
CA THR A 96 7.13 6.16 3.24
C THR A 96 5.94 7.11 3.22
N ALA A 97 5.77 7.93 4.27
CA ALA A 97 4.68 8.91 4.34
C ALA A 97 4.71 9.90 3.16
N GLU A 98 5.90 10.31 2.71
CA GLU A 98 6.03 11.19 1.55
C GLU A 98 5.53 10.54 0.27
N TYR A 99 5.88 9.27 0.04
CA TYR A 99 5.33 8.51 -1.08
C TYR A 99 3.82 8.32 -0.94
N MET A 100 3.34 8.08 0.26
CA MET A 100 1.91 7.88 0.51
C MET A 100 1.12 9.16 0.26
N LYS A 101 1.68 10.30 0.60
CA LYS A 101 1.08 11.61 0.30
C LYS A 101 0.84 11.75 -1.21
N PHE A 102 1.84 11.36 -2.02
CA PHE A 102 1.70 11.38 -3.48
C PHE A 102 0.55 10.46 -3.91
N HIS A 103 0.50 9.23 -3.40
CA HIS A 103 -0.55 8.26 -3.74
C HIS A 103 -1.94 8.80 -3.38
N TYR A 104 -2.08 9.32 -2.18
CA TYR A 104 -3.35 9.87 -1.71
C TYR A 104 -3.84 11.03 -2.58
N GLN A 105 -2.93 11.92 -2.98
CA GLN A 105 -3.28 13.12 -3.73
C GLN A 105 -3.46 12.87 -5.23
N ASN A 106 -2.75 11.89 -5.81
CA ASN A 106 -2.67 11.75 -7.26
C ASN A 106 -3.19 10.41 -7.80
N VAL A 107 -3.24 9.37 -6.98
CA VAL A 107 -3.69 8.03 -7.40
C VAL A 107 -5.05 7.70 -6.81
N PHE A 108 -5.27 8.00 -5.55
CA PHE A 108 -6.52 7.70 -4.85
C PHE A 108 -7.68 8.46 -5.47
N VAL A 109 -8.72 7.73 -5.92
CA VAL A 109 -9.88 8.31 -6.61
C VAL A 109 -10.81 9.04 -5.65
N GLY A 110 -10.78 8.74 -4.37
CA GLY A 110 -11.65 9.34 -3.37
C GLY A 110 -11.15 10.67 -2.81
N ALA A 111 -9.95 11.12 -3.19
CA ALA A 111 -9.37 12.36 -2.64
C ALA A 111 -9.93 13.62 -3.29
N ASN A 112 -10.70 13.50 -4.36
CA ASN A 112 -11.29 14.62 -5.09
C ASN A 112 -12.73 14.85 -4.68
#